data_b4123de3a0b03187755c51f0fd5a86d9
#
_entry.id   b4123de3a0b03187755c51f0fd5a86d9
#
_cell.length_a   1.000
_cell.length_b   1.000
_cell.length_c   1.000
_cell.angle_alpha   90.00
_cell.angle_beta   90.00
_cell.angle_gamma   90.00
#
_symmetry.space_group_name_H-M   'P 1'
#
loop_
_entity.id
_entity.type
_entity.pdbx_description
1 polymer ?
#
loop_
_entity_poly.entity_id
_entity_poly.type
_entity_poly.pdbx_seq_one_letter_code
_entity_poly.pdbx_strand_id
1 'polypeptide(L)'
;LSTVVALTLSPVMCSLILKPDSGKKKNIVFRKINEWLNLGNHKYVAVINRVIRNPRRLMSAFGLVLVAIFIIHRLVPTSFLPVEDQGYFKIELELPEGATLERTRVVTDRAVQYLEKNPYVAYVQNVTGSSPRVGSNQARSELTVILKPWEERKGISIDKIMENVEKDLKEYPECKVYLSTPPVIPGLGTSGGFE
;
A
#
# COMPACT_ATOMS: atom_id res chain seq x y z
N LEU A 1 -25.12 -20.73 -9.72
CA LEU A 1 -25.62 -20.61 -11.10
C LEU A 1 -24.51 -20.86 -12.13
N SER A 2 -23.34 -20.19 -12.05
CA SER A 2 -22.24 -20.34 -13.03
C SER A 2 -21.74 -21.78 -13.16
N THR A 3 -21.64 -22.51 -12.07
CA THR A 3 -21.22 -23.93 -12.07
C THR A 3 -22.21 -24.82 -12.81
N VAL A 4 -23.50 -24.61 -12.62
CA VAL A 4 -24.55 -25.37 -13.33
C VAL A 4 -24.48 -25.06 -14.82
N VAL A 5 -24.35 -23.79 -15.21
CA VAL A 5 -24.22 -23.39 -16.63
C VAL A 5 -22.96 -23.99 -17.25
N ALA A 6 -21.82 -23.96 -16.55
CA ALA A 6 -20.57 -24.52 -17.04
C ALA A 6 -20.65 -26.04 -17.27
N LEU A 7 -21.30 -26.77 -16.38
CA LEU A 7 -21.41 -28.22 -16.43
C LEU A 7 -22.52 -28.72 -17.39
N THR A 8 -23.53 -27.91 -17.71
CA THR A 8 -24.65 -28.30 -18.53
C THR A 8 -24.59 -27.64 -19.92
N LEU A 9 -24.54 -26.31 -19.98
CA LEU A 9 -24.62 -25.58 -21.24
C LEU A 9 -23.37 -25.79 -22.09
N SER A 10 -22.16 -25.76 -21.52
CA SER A 10 -20.93 -25.89 -22.30
C SER A 10 -20.81 -27.26 -22.99
N PRO A 11 -21.03 -28.42 -22.35
CA PRO A 11 -21.06 -29.72 -23.07
C PRO A 11 -22.13 -29.83 -24.11
N VAL A 12 -23.34 -29.30 -23.84
CA VAL A 12 -24.46 -29.32 -24.84
C VAL A 12 -24.12 -28.47 -26.06
N MET A 13 -23.61 -27.25 -25.87
CA MET A 13 -23.17 -26.39 -26.96
C MET A 13 -22.03 -27.04 -27.76
N CYS A 14 -21.07 -27.67 -27.09
CA CYS A 14 -20.01 -28.41 -27.76
C CYS A 14 -20.57 -29.56 -28.62
N SER A 15 -21.53 -30.32 -28.13
CA SER A 15 -22.13 -31.44 -28.86
C SER A 15 -22.93 -30.98 -30.10
N LEU A 16 -23.53 -29.78 -30.06
CA LEU A 16 -24.30 -29.21 -31.15
C LEU A 16 -23.43 -28.54 -32.25
N ILE A 17 -22.33 -27.89 -31.81
CA ILE A 17 -21.48 -27.08 -32.69
C ILE A 17 -20.35 -27.90 -33.30
N LEU A 18 -19.75 -28.83 -32.52
CA LEU A 18 -18.62 -29.63 -32.97
C LEU A 18 -19.11 -30.75 -33.91
N LYS A 19 -18.69 -30.68 -35.14
CA LYS A 19 -18.90 -31.78 -36.12
C LYS A 19 -17.83 -32.85 -35.92
N PRO A 20 -18.17 -34.14 -36.02
CA PRO A 20 -17.19 -35.21 -35.97
C PRO A 20 -16.11 -35.02 -37.04
N ASP A 21 -14.88 -35.32 -36.69
CA ASP A 21 -13.73 -35.13 -37.56
C ASP A 21 -13.86 -36.06 -38.82
N SER A 22 -14.19 -35.48 -39.94
CA SER A 22 -14.46 -36.20 -41.18
C SER A 22 -13.20 -36.62 -41.95
N GLY A 23 -12.06 -36.78 -41.28
CA GLY A 23 -10.84 -37.29 -41.91
C GLY A 23 -10.18 -36.40 -42.97
N LYS A 24 -10.69 -35.20 -43.20
CA LYS A 24 -10.13 -34.26 -44.18
C LYS A 24 -8.76 -33.80 -43.74
N LYS A 25 -7.83 -33.67 -44.70
CA LYS A 25 -6.47 -33.17 -44.44
C LYS A 25 -6.53 -31.86 -43.61
N LYS A 26 -6.10 -31.93 -42.35
CA LYS A 26 -6.05 -30.77 -41.48
C LYS A 26 -5.06 -29.75 -42.05
N ASN A 27 -5.41 -28.47 -41.97
CA ASN A 27 -4.51 -27.39 -42.35
C ASN A 27 -3.18 -27.50 -41.56
N ILE A 28 -2.07 -27.14 -42.17
CA ILE A 28 -0.72 -27.27 -41.60
C ILE A 28 -0.64 -26.62 -40.22
N VAL A 29 -1.33 -25.50 -40.02
CA VAL A 29 -1.40 -24.79 -38.74
C VAL A 29 -2.06 -25.64 -37.64
N PHE A 30 -3.23 -26.22 -37.95
CA PHE A 30 -3.94 -27.10 -37.00
C PHE A 30 -3.16 -28.37 -36.68
N ARG A 31 -2.39 -28.89 -37.64
CA ARG A 31 -1.53 -30.05 -37.42
C ARG A 31 -0.42 -29.71 -36.40
N LYS A 32 0.27 -28.59 -36.58
CA LYS A 32 1.30 -28.12 -35.61
C LYS A 32 0.74 -27.88 -34.21
N ILE A 33 -0.44 -27.25 -34.12
CA ILE A 33 -1.12 -27.04 -32.84
C ILE A 33 -1.43 -28.38 -32.17
N ASN A 34 -1.96 -29.34 -32.90
CA ASN A 34 -2.28 -30.67 -32.36
C ASN A 34 -1.01 -31.44 -31.93
N GLU A 35 0.06 -31.36 -32.71
CA GLU A 35 1.36 -31.96 -32.34
C GLU A 35 1.90 -31.36 -31.03
N TRP A 36 1.80 -30.02 -30.90
CA TRP A 36 2.22 -29.33 -29.68
C TRP A 36 1.34 -29.68 -28.45
N LEU A 37 0.02 -29.76 -28.66
CA LEU A 37 -0.92 -30.18 -27.60
C LEU A 37 -0.69 -31.64 -27.20
N ASN A 38 -0.43 -32.55 -28.15
CA ASN A 38 -0.12 -33.94 -27.87
C ASN A 38 1.21 -34.08 -27.10
N LEU A 39 2.23 -33.31 -27.49
CA LEU A 39 3.50 -33.28 -26.77
C LEU A 39 3.31 -32.78 -25.32
N GLY A 40 2.51 -31.72 -25.16
CA GLY A 40 2.12 -31.20 -23.83
C GLY A 40 1.39 -32.25 -23.01
N ASN A 41 0.42 -32.95 -23.60
CA ASN A 41 -0.33 -34.01 -22.94
C ASN A 41 0.55 -35.18 -22.50
N HIS A 42 1.45 -35.66 -23.38
CA HIS A 42 2.39 -36.69 -22.99
C HIS A 42 3.31 -36.30 -21.83
N LYS A 43 3.84 -35.08 -21.85
CA LYS A 43 4.65 -34.57 -20.73
C LYS A 43 3.82 -34.46 -19.44
N TYR A 44 2.60 -33.93 -19.53
CA TYR A 44 1.68 -33.82 -18.40
C TYR A 44 1.39 -35.17 -17.77
N VAL A 45 0.98 -36.16 -18.59
CA VAL A 45 0.68 -37.52 -18.12
C VAL A 45 1.92 -38.17 -17.47
N ALA A 46 3.10 -37.97 -18.06
CA ALA A 46 4.36 -38.51 -17.51
C ALA A 46 4.69 -37.90 -16.13
N VAL A 47 4.46 -36.57 -15.96
CA VAL A 47 4.64 -35.89 -14.67
C VAL A 47 3.63 -36.40 -13.65
N ILE A 48 2.34 -36.46 -14.01
CA ILE A 48 1.28 -36.95 -13.12
C ILE A 48 1.58 -38.38 -12.64
N ASN A 49 1.95 -39.27 -13.56
CA ASN A 49 2.30 -40.66 -13.21
C ASN A 49 3.52 -40.74 -12.26
N ARG A 50 4.52 -39.85 -12.45
CA ARG A 50 5.66 -39.76 -11.51
C ARG A 50 5.26 -39.27 -10.14
N VAL A 51 4.36 -38.29 -10.08
CA VAL A 51 3.82 -37.71 -8.84
C VAL A 51 3.00 -38.75 -8.06
N ILE A 52 2.09 -39.46 -8.75
CA ILE A 52 1.25 -40.50 -8.14
C ILE A 52 2.09 -41.67 -7.61
N ARG A 53 3.15 -42.01 -8.32
CA ARG A 53 4.06 -43.11 -7.89
C ARG A 53 4.87 -42.78 -6.63
N ASN A 54 5.03 -41.52 -6.29
CA ASN A 54 5.81 -41.07 -5.14
C ASN A 54 5.01 -40.16 -4.21
N PRO A 55 3.94 -40.64 -3.56
CA PRO A 55 3.06 -39.81 -2.77
C PRO A 55 3.77 -39.12 -1.60
N ARG A 56 4.80 -39.74 -1.03
CA ARG A 56 5.61 -39.15 0.07
C ARG A 56 6.32 -37.87 -0.37
N ARG A 57 6.89 -37.82 -1.59
CA ARG A 57 7.55 -36.61 -2.14
C ARG A 57 6.54 -35.51 -2.42
N LEU A 58 5.35 -35.87 -2.92
CA LEU A 58 4.27 -34.92 -3.11
C LEU A 58 3.82 -34.32 -1.79
N MET A 59 3.60 -35.15 -0.77
CA MET A 59 3.20 -34.67 0.56
C MET A 59 4.28 -33.81 1.21
N SER A 60 5.56 -34.13 1.04
CA SER A 60 6.65 -33.29 1.56
C SER A 60 6.74 -31.95 0.83
N ALA A 61 6.56 -31.94 -0.50
CA ALA A 61 6.52 -30.69 -1.27
C ALA A 61 5.32 -29.82 -0.87
N PHE A 62 4.15 -30.44 -0.68
CA PHE A 62 2.96 -29.74 -0.18
C PHE A 62 3.17 -29.18 1.24
N GLY A 63 3.75 -29.97 2.13
CA GLY A 63 4.11 -29.50 3.47
C GLY A 63 5.09 -28.32 3.45
N LEU A 64 6.09 -28.37 2.57
CA LEU A 64 7.03 -27.25 2.39
C LEU A 64 6.33 -25.97 1.90
N VAL A 65 5.37 -26.08 0.99
CA VAL A 65 4.57 -24.94 0.53
C VAL A 65 3.75 -24.36 1.69
N LEU A 66 3.10 -25.21 2.51
CA LEU A 66 2.35 -24.73 3.69
C LEU A 66 3.26 -24.01 4.69
N VAL A 67 4.45 -24.56 4.95
CA VAL A 67 5.44 -23.90 5.82
C VAL A 67 5.88 -22.57 5.23
N ALA A 68 6.14 -22.51 3.92
CA ALA A 68 6.49 -21.25 3.25
C ALA A 68 5.38 -20.21 3.36
N ILE A 69 4.12 -20.59 3.15
CA ILE A 69 2.96 -19.69 3.31
C ILE A 69 2.89 -19.18 4.76
N PHE A 70 3.08 -20.06 5.74
CA PHE A 70 3.05 -19.67 7.15
C PHE A 70 4.18 -18.67 7.49
N ILE A 71 5.39 -18.91 6.99
CA ILE A 71 6.53 -18.00 7.17
C ILE A 71 6.25 -16.65 6.52
N ILE A 72 5.78 -16.64 5.27
CA ILE A 72 5.44 -15.40 4.55
C ILE A 72 4.36 -14.63 5.30
N HIS A 73 3.31 -15.31 5.76
CA HIS A 73 2.25 -14.68 6.55
C HIS A 73 2.77 -14.03 7.84
N ARG A 74 3.80 -14.60 8.47
CA ARG A 74 4.42 -14.03 9.67
C ARG A 74 5.36 -12.86 9.36
N LEU A 75 5.96 -12.85 8.18
CA LEU A 75 6.90 -11.80 7.75
C LEU A 75 6.21 -10.59 7.13
N VAL A 76 5.04 -10.77 6.52
CA VAL A 76 4.29 -9.68 5.91
C VAL A 76 3.56 -8.90 7.01
N PRO A 77 3.84 -7.61 7.19
CA PRO A 77 3.10 -6.78 8.12
C PRO A 77 1.64 -6.71 7.70
N THR A 78 0.75 -7.06 8.63
CA THR A 78 -0.70 -6.96 8.40
C THR A 78 -1.14 -5.55 8.76
N SER A 79 -1.45 -4.74 7.75
CA SER A 79 -2.12 -3.46 7.92
C SER A 79 -3.45 -3.51 7.17
N PHE A 80 -4.50 -2.99 7.78
CA PHE A 80 -5.83 -2.93 7.14
C PHE A 80 -5.82 -2.01 5.92
N LEU A 81 -5.02 -0.93 6.01
CA LEU A 81 -4.78 0.01 4.93
C LEU A 81 -3.28 0.28 4.84
N PRO A 82 -2.67 0.17 3.66
CA PRO A 82 -1.28 0.58 3.49
C PRO A 82 -1.17 2.08 3.78
N VAL A 83 -0.14 2.46 4.53
CA VAL A 83 0.18 3.87 4.75
C VAL A 83 0.70 4.42 3.43
N GLU A 84 -0.09 5.28 2.79
CA GLU A 84 0.29 5.95 1.55
C GLU A 84 0.90 7.32 1.84
N ASP A 85 1.94 7.68 1.08
CA ASP A 85 2.49 9.03 1.10
C ASP A 85 1.52 9.99 0.41
N GLN A 86 0.70 10.67 1.20
CA GLN A 86 -0.31 11.62 0.71
C GLN A 86 0.30 12.98 0.29
N GLY A 87 1.62 13.13 0.40
CA GLY A 87 2.31 14.35 0.01
C GLY A 87 2.16 15.51 1.01
N TYR A 88 1.62 15.28 2.20
CA TYR A 88 1.55 16.28 3.26
C TYR A 88 1.54 15.64 4.65
N PHE A 89 1.97 16.39 5.64
CA PHE A 89 1.90 16.01 7.06
C PHE A 89 1.57 17.22 7.91
N LYS A 90 1.17 16.98 9.13
CA LYS A 90 0.78 18.01 10.08
C LYS A 90 1.79 18.10 11.22
N ILE A 91 2.04 19.33 11.66
CA ILE A 91 2.84 19.63 12.84
C ILE A 91 1.95 20.43 13.80
N GLU A 92 1.81 19.94 15.01
CA GLU A 92 1.19 20.67 16.09
C GLU A 92 2.27 21.22 17.00
N LEU A 93 2.28 22.53 17.19
CA LEU A 93 3.14 23.25 18.13
C LEU A 93 2.33 23.57 19.39
N GLU A 94 2.78 23.07 20.52
CA GLU A 94 2.18 23.30 21.82
C GLU A 94 3.13 24.11 22.71
N LEU A 95 2.77 25.34 23.00
CA LEU A 95 3.49 26.19 23.95
C LEU A 95 2.99 25.94 25.39
N PRO A 96 3.74 26.35 26.41
CA PRO A 96 3.30 26.27 27.80
C PRO A 96 1.95 26.96 28.01
N GLU A 97 1.13 26.40 28.90
CA GLU A 97 -0.18 26.97 29.25
C GLU A 97 -0.04 28.44 29.70
N GLY A 98 -0.94 29.27 29.18
CA GLY A 98 -0.90 30.73 29.42
C GLY A 98 -0.08 31.51 28.39
N ALA A 99 0.48 30.88 27.37
CA ALA A 99 1.09 31.61 26.27
C ALA A 99 0.04 32.44 25.52
N THR A 100 0.38 33.68 25.23
CA THR A 100 -0.48 34.55 24.44
C THR A 100 -0.45 34.18 22.96
N LEU A 101 -1.51 34.50 22.24
CA LEU A 101 -1.59 34.26 20.79
C LEU A 101 -0.40 34.88 20.03
N GLU A 102 0.03 36.07 20.44
CA GLU A 102 1.18 36.75 19.83
C GLU A 102 2.49 35.98 20.01
N ARG A 103 2.72 35.43 21.20
CA ARG A 103 3.90 34.58 21.46
C ARG A 103 3.85 33.30 20.63
N THR A 104 2.68 32.68 20.54
CA THR A 104 2.49 31.49 19.71
C THR A 104 2.76 31.81 18.24
N ARG A 105 2.26 32.95 17.75
CA ARG A 105 2.49 33.40 16.38
C ARG A 105 3.99 33.57 16.06
N VAL A 106 4.75 34.22 16.94
CA VAL A 106 6.20 34.40 16.74
C VAL A 106 6.94 33.08 16.61
N VAL A 107 6.60 32.08 17.47
CA VAL A 107 7.21 30.75 17.41
C VAL A 107 6.77 30.03 16.12
N THR A 108 5.50 30.12 15.76
CA THR A 108 4.95 29.55 14.54
C THR A 108 5.63 30.12 13.29
N ASP A 109 5.79 31.43 13.20
CA ASP A 109 6.40 32.10 12.05
C ASP A 109 7.87 31.66 11.89
N ARG A 110 8.62 31.46 12.97
CA ARG A 110 9.98 30.88 12.90
C ARG A 110 9.98 29.45 12.36
N ALA A 111 9.05 28.62 12.81
CA ALA A 111 8.93 27.25 12.32
C ALA A 111 8.54 27.24 10.83
N VAL A 112 7.64 28.11 10.39
CA VAL A 112 7.28 28.27 8.97
C VAL A 112 8.50 28.65 8.12
N GLN A 113 9.26 29.68 8.55
CA GLN A 113 10.47 30.11 7.85
C GLN A 113 11.53 29.03 7.74
N TYR A 114 11.65 28.18 8.76
CA TYR A 114 12.53 27.00 8.71
C TYR A 114 12.01 25.97 7.68
N LEU A 115 10.73 25.65 7.72
CA LEU A 115 10.12 24.65 6.84
C LEU A 115 10.14 25.07 5.36
N GLU A 116 9.92 26.34 5.06
CA GLU A 116 9.98 26.90 3.71
C GLU A 116 11.37 26.83 3.06
N LYS A 117 12.44 26.78 3.89
CA LYS A 117 13.81 26.58 3.40
C LYS A 117 14.12 25.13 3.03
N ASN A 118 13.26 24.19 3.43
CA ASN A 118 13.45 22.79 3.12
C ASN A 118 13.18 22.52 1.62
N PRO A 119 14.12 21.92 0.87
CA PRO A 119 13.98 21.75 -0.58
C PRO A 119 12.82 20.84 -0.99
N TYR A 120 12.30 20.02 -0.06
CA TYR A 120 11.20 19.06 -0.28
C TYR A 120 9.82 19.65 0.00
N VAL A 121 9.76 20.83 0.64
CA VAL A 121 8.50 21.49 0.97
C VAL A 121 8.07 22.39 -0.20
N ALA A 122 6.79 22.31 -0.57
CA ALA A 122 6.19 23.19 -1.57
C ALA A 122 5.65 24.47 -0.92
N TYR A 123 4.86 24.34 0.14
CA TYR A 123 4.37 25.46 0.94
C TYR A 123 3.87 24.96 2.29
N VAL A 124 3.72 25.89 3.24
CA VAL A 124 3.24 25.62 4.61
C VAL A 124 1.99 26.46 4.85
N GLN A 125 0.91 25.80 5.25
CA GLN A 125 -0.29 26.47 5.74
C GLN A 125 -0.25 26.45 7.26
N ASN A 126 -0.48 27.60 7.92
CA ASN A 126 -0.54 27.67 9.38
C ASN A 126 -1.93 28.13 9.87
N VAL A 127 -2.33 27.59 11.02
CA VAL A 127 -3.50 28.01 11.77
C VAL A 127 -3.08 28.17 13.22
N THR A 128 -2.93 29.42 13.68
CA THR A 128 -2.52 29.75 15.04
C THR A 128 -3.74 30.01 15.92
N GLY A 129 -3.70 29.50 17.15
CA GLY A 129 -4.82 29.67 18.12
C GLY A 129 -5.91 28.61 17.99
N SER A 130 -5.66 27.54 17.25
CA SER A 130 -6.58 26.42 17.12
C SER A 130 -5.80 25.10 17.01
N SER A 131 -6.39 24.03 17.51
CA SER A 131 -5.89 22.66 17.37
C SER A 131 -7.06 21.72 17.10
N PRO A 132 -6.92 20.73 16.21
CA PRO A 132 -7.96 19.73 15.95
C PRO A 132 -8.32 18.90 17.19
N ARG A 133 -7.36 18.75 18.13
CA ARG A 133 -7.54 17.94 19.35
C ARG A 133 -8.30 18.65 20.45
N VAL A 134 -8.13 19.98 20.58
CA VAL A 134 -8.60 20.75 21.75
C VAL A 134 -9.51 21.90 21.36
N GLY A 135 -9.66 22.18 20.06
CA GLY A 135 -10.42 23.33 19.56
C GLY A 135 -9.64 24.64 19.68
N SER A 136 -10.31 25.75 20.03
CA SER A 136 -9.67 27.05 20.15
C SER A 136 -8.77 27.12 21.39
N ASN A 137 -7.45 27.29 21.18
CA ASN A 137 -6.45 27.42 22.24
C ASN A 137 -5.31 28.31 21.78
N GLN A 138 -5.13 29.44 22.44
CA GLN A 138 -4.11 30.45 22.09
C GLN A 138 -2.66 29.94 22.18
N ALA A 139 -2.38 28.93 23.00
CA ALA A 139 -1.06 28.34 23.17
C ALA A 139 -0.74 27.25 22.12
N ARG A 140 -1.60 27.05 21.13
CA ARG A 140 -1.41 26.00 20.09
C ARG A 140 -1.45 26.56 18.68
N SER A 141 -0.69 25.91 17.81
CA SER A 141 -0.68 26.19 16.39
C SER A 141 -0.60 24.89 15.60
N GLU A 142 -1.34 24.79 14.52
CA GLU A 142 -1.27 23.69 13.56
C GLU A 142 -0.64 24.18 12.26
N LEU A 143 0.38 23.45 11.80
CA LEU A 143 1.03 23.64 10.52
C LEU A 143 0.70 22.45 9.63
N THR A 144 0.19 22.70 8.44
CA THR A 144 0.06 21.68 7.39
C THR A 144 1.17 21.93 6.38
N VAL A 145 2.11 20.98 6.34
CA VAL A 145 3.27 21.03 5.46
C VAL A 145 2.97 20.23 4.21
N ILE A 146 2.85 20.92 3.07
CA ILE A 146 2.62 20.30 1.77
C ILE A 146 3.97 20.09 1.09
N LEU A 147 4.23 18.86 0.71
CA LEU A 147 5.46 18.45 0.05
C LEU A 147 5.36 18.61 -1.47
N LYS A 148 6.50 18.73 -2.12
CA LYS A 148 6.59 18.68 -3.57
C LYS A 148 6.16 17.32 -4.11
N PRO A 149 5.75 17.21 -5.39
CA PRO A 149 5.44 15.94 -6.02
C PRO A 149 6.55 14.90 -5.84
N TRP A 150 6.16 13.63 -5.82
CA TRP A 150 7.09 12.51 -5.58
C TRP A 150 8.30 12.51 -6.52
N GLU A 151 8.10 12.88 -7.77
CA GLU A 151 9.16 12.95 -8.79
C GLU A 151 10.24 13.99 -8.43
N GLU A 152 9.86 15.10 -7.81
CA GLU A 152 10.78 16.18 -7.41
C GLU A 152 11.48 15.87 -6.09
N ARG A 153 10.94 14.96 -5.27
CA ARG A 153 11.52 14.54 -4.00
C ARG A 153 12.62 13.49 -4.13
N LYS A 154 12.97 13.07 -5.36
CA LYS A 154 14.02 12.06 -5.65
C LYS A 154 13.83 10.74 -4.89
N GLY A 155 12.60 10.32 -4.64
CA GLY A 155 12.27 9.08 -3.94
C GLY A 155 12.48 9.11 -2.41
N ILE A 156 12.62 10.28 -1.80
CA ILE A 156 12.67 10.40 -0.34
C ILE A 156 11.24 10.27 0.21
N SER A 157 11.06 9.30 1.13
CA SER A 157 9.77 9.06 1.79
C SER A 157 9.42 10.20 2.76
N ILE A 158 8.10 10.39 2.97
CA ILE A 158 7.58 11.35 3.93
C ILE A 158 8.11 11.09 5.34
N ASP A 159 8.28 9.82 5.75
CA ASP A 159 8.78 9.44 7.07
C ASP A 159 10.18 10.00 7.34
N LYS A 160 11.09 9.92 6.34
CA LYS A 160 12.44 10.49 6.47
C LYS A 160 12.43 12.00 6.55
N ILE A 161 11.52 12.65 5.82
CA ILE A 161 11.37 14.12 5.87
C ILE A 161 10.85 14.51 7.27
N MET A 162 9.84 13.81 7.76
CA MET A 162 9.28 14.03 9.10
C MET A 162 10.33 13.82 10.19
N GLU A 163 11.11 12.74 10.15
CA GLU A 163 12.17 12.45 11.11
C GLU A 163 13.21 13.60 11.18
N ASN A 164 13.64 14.10 10.04
CA ASN A 164 14.58 15.23 9.99
C ASN A 164 13.95 16.52 10.56
N VAL A 165 12.72 16.83 10.16
CA VAL A 165 11.97 17.99 10.65
C VAL A 165 11.73 17.89 12.16
N GLU A 166 11.37 16.72 12.66
CA GLU A 166 11.16 16.49 14.09
C GLU A 166 12.44 16.72 14.89
N LYS A 167 13.56 16.20 14.38
CA LYS A 167 14.86 16.37 15.03
C LYS A 167 15.25 17.84 15.13
N ASP A 168 15.10 18.58 14.02
CA ASP A 168 15.49 19.98 13.96
C ASP A 168 14.54 20.87 14.79
N LEU A 169 13.24 20.59 14.77
CA LEU A 169 12.27 21.34 15.56
C LEU A 169 12.30 21.00 17.07
N LYS A 170 12.78 19.84 17.47
CA LYS A 170 13.03 19.50 18.89
C LYS A 170 14.11 20.36 19.54
N GLU A 171 14.96 21.01 18.76
CA GLU A 171 15.94 21.97 19.28
C GLU A 171 15.30 23.30 19.73
N TYR A 172 13.99 23.50 19.46
CA TYR A 172 13.25 24.66 19.95
C TYR A 172 12.71 24.39 21.37
N PRO A 173 13.35 24.92 22.43
CA PRO A 173 12.97 24.62 23.81
C PRO A 173 11.66 25.30 24.24
N GLU A 174 11.11 26.15 23.39
CA GLU A 174 9.96 27.02 23.70
C GLU A 174 8.60 26.30 23.49
N CYS A 175 8.57 25.18 22.76
CA CYS A 175 7.34 24.46 22.44
C CYS A 175 7.57 22.94 22.36
N LYS A 176 6.50 22.18 22.59
CA LYS A 176 6.46 20.76 22.24
C LYS A 176 5.97 20.64 20.81
N VAL A 177 6.59 19.72 20.07
CA VAL A 177 6.32 19.51 18.65
C VAL A 177 5.76 18.10 18.46
N TYR A 178 4.60 18.01 17.85
CA TYR A 178 3.97 16.73 17.50
C TYR A 178 3.78 16.66 15.99
N LEU A 179 4.35 15.64 15.36
CA LEU A 179 4.15 15.37 13.95
C LEU A 179 3.14 14.26 13.77
N SER A 180 2.28 14.40 12.78
CA SER A 180 1.32 13.35 12.43
C SER A 180 1.08 13.32 10.92
N THR A 181 0.91 12.11 10.39
CA THR A 181 0.36 11.93 9.05
C THR A 181 -1.17 11.94 9.12
N PRO A 182 -1.84 12.48 8.10
CA PRO A 182 -3.30 12.45 8.06
C PRO A 182 -3.79 11.01 8.01
N PRO A 183 -4.96 10.72 8.61
CA PRO A 183 -5.56 9.40 8.52
C PRO A 183 -5.92 9.08 7.06
N VAL A 184 -5.71 7.85 6.64
CA VAL A 184 -6.03 7.37 5.28
C VAL A 184 -7.52 7.49 4.98
N ILE A 185 -8.38 7.36 5.99
CA ILE A 185 -9.83 7.59 5.89
C ILE A 185 -10.21 8.77 6.77
N PRO A 186 -10.73 9.87 6.20
CA PRO A 186 -11.23 10.99 6.98
C PRO A 186 -12.33 10.54 7.96
N GLY A 187 -12.14 10.86 9.25
CA GLY A 187 -13.10 10.49 10.30
C GLY A 187 -12.82 9.20 11.07
N LEU A 188 -11.82 8.42 10.66
CA LEU A 188 -11.32 7.27 11.41
C LEU A 188 -10.00 7.62 12.11
N GLY A 189 -10.09 8.21 13.29
CA GLY A 189 -8.92 8.57 14.10
C GLY A 189 -8.32 9.94 13.76
N THR A 190 -7.35 10.35 14.58
CA THR A 190 -6.65 11.65 14.47
C THR A 190 -5.28 11.52 13.80
N SER A 191 -4.79 10.31 13.61
CA SER A 191 -3.50 10.00 12.98
C SER A 191 -3.63 8.76 12.09
N GLY A 192 -2.71 8.56 11.15
CA GLY A 192 -2.72 7.49 10.15
C GLY A 192 -2.46 6.07 10.70
N GLY A 193 -2.97 5.74 11.88
CA GLY A 193 -2.88 4.40 12.46
C GLY A 193 -4.08 4.09 13.35
N PHE A 194 -4.36 2.81 13.57
CA PHE A 194 -5.22 2.38 14.67
C PHE A 194 -4.43 2.52 15.97
N GLU A 195 -4.89 3.36 16.88
CA GLU A 195 -4.51 3.33 18.29
C GLU A 195 -5.36 2.31 19.03
#